data_7f1c87dfee191661961c1dc59f2bdcf7
#
_entry.id   7f1c87dfee191661961c1dc59f2bdcf7
#
_cell.length_a   1.000
_cell.length_b   1.000
_cell.length_c   1.000
_cell.angle_alpha   90.00
_cell.angle_beta   90.00
_cell.angle_gamma   90.00
#
_symmetry.space_group_name_H-M   'P 1'
#
loop_
_entity.id
_entity.type
_entity.pdbx_description
1 polymer ?
#
loop_
_entity_poly.entity_id
_entity_poly.type
_entity_poly.pdbx_seq_one_letter_code
_entity_poly.pdbx_strand_id
1 'polypeptide(L)'
;MTLQEVTDVASILIGKQVDIALAKIYLTEGLRLLIAKYETACPIKCLSVECTEKNTPYPMPGHRGVYKIYRDKQRYFDYQCDERGLSFQHDGSYLVYYYSVFSGEFSEEESVPVAPEYDSELCKYVAFSVLRADDPSNRLADSLIEEFYENCAAIHHSLAKRQRTKPVPIRKPQWR
;
A
#
# COMPACT_ATOMS: atom_id res chain seq x y z
N MET A 1 -8.98 -7.21 1.76
CA MET A 1 -9.32 -8.61 2.17
C MET A 1 -9.12 -8.76 3.66
N THR A 2 -9.89 -9.66 4.31
CA THR A 2 -9.69 -10.10 5.69
C THR A 2 -8.71 -11.28 5.75
N LEU A 3 -8.24 -11.63 6.96
CA LEU A 3 -7.39 -12.82 7.14
C LEU A 3 -8.10 -14.11 6.67
N GLN A 4 -9.41 -14.25 6.95
CA GLN A 4 -10.18 -15.41 6.52
C GLN A 4 -10.21 -15.52 4.99
N GLU A 5 -10.49 -14.43 4.28
CA GLU A 5 -10.51 -14.42 2.81
C GLU A 5 -9.14 -14.78 2.21
N VAL A 6 -8.04 -14.27 2.78
CA VAL A 6 -6.68 -14.66 2.37
C VAL A 6 -6.46 -16.17 2.58
N THR A 7 -6.87 -16.69 3.73
CA THR A 7 -6.73 -18.12 4.07
C THR A 7 -7.52 -19.01 3.11
N ASP A 8 -8.76 -18.61 2.79
CA ASP A 8 -9.62 -19.33 1.86
C ASP A 8 -9.05 -19.37 0.44
N VAL A 9 -8.58 -18.23 -0.06
CA VAL A 9 -7.93 -18.14 -1.38
C VAL A 9 -6.64 -18.95 -1.42
N ALA A 10 -5.79 -18.85 -0.39
CA ALA A 10 -4.58 -19.67 -0.30
C ALA A 10 -4.89 -21.17 -0.29
N SER A 11 -5.93 -21.57 0.44
CA SER A 11 -6.40 -22.97 0.48
C SER A 11 -6.83 -23.48 -0.90
N ILE A 12 -7.53 -22.64 -1.67
CA ILE A 12 -7.92 -22.96 -3.06
C ILE A 12 -6.70 -23.11 -3.96
N LEU A 13 -5.72 -22.20 -3.85
CA LEU A 13 -4.52 -22.22 -4.69
C LEU A 13 -3.69 -23.50 -4.53
N ILE A 14 -3.65 -24.07 -3.33
CA ILE A 14 -2.85 -25.27 -3.04
C ILE A 14 -3.67 -26.57 -2.95
N GLY A 15 -5.00 -26.47 -3.09
CA GLY A 15 -5.90 -27.63 -3.05
C GLY A 15 -6.00 -28.32 -1.69
N LYS A 16 -5.64 -27.65 -0.59
CA LYS A 16 -5.76 -28.13 0.79
C LYS A 16 -6.13 -27.02 1.76
N GLN A 17 -6.77 -27.39 2.88
CA GLN A 17 -7.12 -26.44 3.92
C GLN A 17 -5.86 -25.88 4.60
N VAL A 18 -5.78 -24.56 4.72
CA VAL A 18 -4.73 -23.84 5.46
C VAL A 18 -5.25 -23.50 6.85
N ASP A 19 -4.44 -23.72 7.88
CA ASP A 19 -4.74 -23.29 9.24
C ASP A 19 -4.65 -21.77 9.34
N ILE A 20 -5.66 -21.13 9.97
CA ILE A 20 -5.77 -19.67 10.03
C ILE A 20 -4.64 -19.03 10.86
N ALA A 21 -4.18 -19.70 11.93
CA ALA A 21 -3.08 -19.19 12.75
C ALA A 21 -1.77 -19.23 11.96
N LEU A 22 -1.55 -20.29 11.18
CA LEU A 22 -0.40 -20.40 10.30
C LEU A 22 -0.47 -19.37 9.16
N ALA A 23 -1.65 -19.19 8.56
CA ALA A 23 -1.88 -18.16 7.54
C ALA A 23 -1.55 -16.76 8.08
N LYS A 24 -1.93 -16.44 9.32
CA LYS A 24 -1.63 -15.15 9.97
C LYS A 24 -0.13 -14.90 10.10
N ILE A 25 0.64 -15.92 10.46
CA ILE A 25 2.12 -15.82 10.55
C ILE A 25 2.70 -15.48 9.18
N TYR A 26 2.40 -16.28 8.16
CA TYR A 26 2.94 -16.08 6.81
C TYR A 26 2.43 -14.79 6.16
N LEU A 27 1.17 -14.42 6.39
CA LEU A 27 0.63 -13.15 5.93
C LEU A 27 1.38 -11.96 6.55
N THR A 28 1.68 -12.02 7.85
CA THR A 28 2.46 -10.98 8.53
C THR A 28 3.88 -10.86 7.97
N GLU A 29 4.52 -11.98 7.64
CA GLU A 29 5.83 -11.99 6.98
C GLU A 29 5.77 -11.40 5.58
N GLY A 30 4.78 -11.80 4.77
CA GLY A 30 4.54 -11.27 3.43
C GLY A 30 4.28 -9.76 3.44
N LEU A 31 3.46 -9.27 4.38
CA LEU A 31 3.22 -7.84 4.58
C LEU A 31 4.49 -7.07 4.90
N ARG A 32 5.31 -7.56 5.84
CA ARG A 32 6.59 -6.93 6.19
C ARG A 32 7.52 -6.85 4.98
N LEU A 33 7.59 -7.93 4.20
CA LEU A 33 8.43 -8.01 3.01
C LEU A 33 7.96 -7.02 1.93
N LEU A 34 6.65 -6.98 1.65
CA LEU A 34 6.05 -6.05 0.69
C LEU A 34 6.28 -4.59 1.08
N ILE A 35 5.94 -4.25 2.32
CA ILE A 35 6.02 -2.88 2.83
C ILE A 35 7.48 -2.41 2.94
N ALA A 36 8.41 -3.31 3.25
CA ALA A 36 9.83 -2.97 3.25
C ALA A 36 10.35 -2.63 1.84
N LYS A 37 9.85 -3.35 0.81
CA LYS A 37 10.33 -3.22 -0.56
C LYS A 37 9.57 -2.18 -1.38
N TYR A 38 8.25 -2.04 -1.16
CA TYR A 38 7.36 -1.22 -1.99
C TYR A 38 6.57 -0.22 -1.15
N GLU A 39 6.89 1.06 -1.27
CA GLU A 39 6.15 2.15 -0.63
C GLU A 39 4.65 2.12 -0.97
N THR A 40 4.30 1.79 -2.21
CA THR A 40 2.90 1.72 -2.67
C THR A 40 2.09 0.60 -2.05
N ALA A 41 2.73 -0.36 -1.37
CA ALA A 41 2.05 -1.41 -0.62
C ALA A 41 1.67 -0.97 0.81
N CYS A 42 2.25 0.11 1.31
CA CYS A 42 1.97 0.60 2.65
C CYS A 42 0.50 0.99 2.83
N PRO A 43 -0.06 0.81 4.05
CA PRO A 43 -1.40 1.29 4.37
C PRO A 43 -1.53 2.79 4.13
N ILE A 44 -2.66 3.22 3.55
CA ILE A 44 -2.94 4.63 3.32
C ILE A 44 -3.73 5.17 4.50
N LYS A 45 -3.17 6.20 5.17
CA LYS A 45 -3.83 6.97 6.22
C LYS A 45 -4.27 8.33 5.71
N CYS A 46 -5.27 8.89 6.36
CA CYS A 46 -5.80 10.22 6.07
C CYS A 46 -5.56 11.14 7.27
N LEU A 47 -5.06 12.34 7.01
CA LEU A 47 -4.84 13.39 7.99
C LEU A 47 -5.47 14.69 7.49
N SER A 48 -6.24 15.38 8.33
CA SER A 48 -6.68 16.75 8.09
C SER A 48 -5.67 17.71 8.67
N VAL A 49 -5.19 18.65 7.86
CA VAL A 49 -4.20 19.66 8.26
C VAL A 49 -4.75 21.05 7.99
N GLU A 50 -4.81 21.87 9.05
CA GLU A 50 -5.09 23.30 8.96
C GLU A 50 -3.77 24.05 8.86
N CYS A 51 -3.41 24.51 7.68
CA CYS A 51 -2.20 25.28 7.44
C CYS A 51 -2.47 26.76 7.69
N THR A 52 -1.91 27.29 8.77
CA THR A 52 -1.98 28.71 9.13
C THR A 52 -0.70 29.48 8.79
N GLU A 53 0.40 28.76 8.64
CA GLU A 53 1.72 29.33 8.33
C GLU A 53 2.36 28.63 7.14
N LYS A 54 2.66 29.39 6.10
CA LYS A 54 3.30 28.87 4.87
C LYS A 54 4.68 28.29 5.18
N ASN A 55 5.00 27.22 4.48
CA ASN A 55 6.30 26.54 4.57
C ASN A 55 6.67 26.01 5.97
N THR A 56 5.72 25.99 6.91
CA THR A 56 5.93 25.36 8.21
C THR A 56 5.68 23.86 8.11
N PRO A 57 6.61 23.01 8.58
CA PRO A 57 6.43 21.57 8.53
C PRO A 57 5.35 21.09 9.50
N TYR A 58 4.38 20.34 8.99
CA TYR A 58 3.36 19.64 9.79
C TYR A 58 3.81 18.18 9.94
N PRO A 59 4.00 17.69 11.16
CA PRO A 59 4.52 16.36 11.40
C PRO A 59 3.51 15.29 10.92
N MET A 60 4.02 14.29 10.22
CA MET A 60 3.26 13.11 9.80
C MET A 60 3.90 11.85 10.43
N PRO A 61 3.48 11.44 11.63
CA PRO A 61 4.10 10.32 12.32
C PRO A 61 4.06 9.03 11.50
N GLY A 62 5.22 8.39 11.32
CA GLY A 62 5.34 7.12 10.61
C GLY A 62 5.00 7.18 9.12
N HIS A 63 5.09 8.35 8.47
CA HIS A 63 4.91 8.45 7.02
C HIS A 63 6.10 7.86 6.26
N ARG A 64 5.80 7.30 5.08
CA ARG A 64 6.79 6.82 4.09
C ARG A 64 6.70 7.58 2.76
N GLY A 65 5.69 8.42 2.61
CA GLY A 65 5.47 9.21 1.41
C GLY A 65 4.03 9.70 1.31
N VAL A 66 3.79 10.67 0.45
CA VAL A 66 2.47 11.26 0.23
C VAL A 66 1.78 10.54 -0.94
N TYR A 67 0.56 10.04 -0.69
CA TYR A 67 -0.27 9.44 -1.74
C TYR A 67 -1.04 10.49 -2.53
N LYS A 68 -1.82 11.33 -1.85
CA LYS A 68 -2.63 12.40 -2.45
C LYS A 68 -2.85 13.51 -1.45
N ILE A 69 -2.97 14.75 -1.96
CA ILE A 69 -3.41 15.89 -1.15
C ILE A 69 -4.59 16.55 -1.87
N TYR A 70 -5.59 16.96 -1.09
CA TYR A 70 -6.71 17.75 -1.56
C TYR A 70 -6.79 19.06 -0.77
N ARG A 71 -7.09 20.14 -1.48
CA ARG A 71 -7.49 21.43 -0.95
C ARG A 71 -8.78 21.84 -1.65
N ASP A 72 -9.83 22.20 -0.92
CA ASP A 72 -11.14 22.59 -1.49
C ASP A 72 -11.69 21.55 -2.49
N LYS A 73 -11.58 20.26 -2.18
CA LYS A 73 -11.97 19.11 -3.02
C LYS A 73 -11.16 18.97 -4.33
N GLN A 74 -10.18 19.81 -4.58
CA GLN A 74 -9.29 19.73 -5.72
C GLN A 74 -7.95 19.12 -5.33
N ARG A 75 -7.32 18.35 -6.23
CA ARG A 75 -6.02 17.78 -5.99
C ARG A 75 -4.95 18.87 -5.95
N TYR A 76 -4.15 18.87 -4.88
CA TYR A 76 -3.12 19.86 -4.61
C TYR A 76 -1.72 19.26 -4.82
N PHE A 77 -0.79 20.03 -5.42
CA PHE A 77 0.54 19.57 -5.81
C PHE A 77 1.68 20.46 -5.31
N ASP A 78 1.38 21.68 -4.81
CA ASP A 78 2.41 22.65 -4.41
C ASP A 78 2.77 22.47 -2.92
N TYR A 79 3.34 21.31 -2.60
CA TYR A 79 3.80 20.94 -1.26
C TYR A 79 5.23 20.42 -1.30
N GLN A 80 5.90 20.47 -0.15
CA GLN A 80 7.19 19.82 0.09
C GLN A 80 7.00 18.79 1.20
N CYS A 81 7.68 17.64 1.08
CA CYS A 81 7.68 16.60 2.08
C CYS A 81 9.11 16.17 2.36
N ASP A 82 9.53 16.31 3.60
CA ASP A 82 10.85 15.90 4.09
C ASP A 82 10.74 15.11 5.40
N GLU A 83 11.86 14.81 6.05
CA GLU A 83 11.91 14.07 7.32
C GLU A 83 11.19 14.78 8.48
N ARG A 84 11.01 16.10 8.40
CA ARG A 84 10.32 16.89 9.42
C ARG A 84 8.82 16.90 9.24
N GLY A 85 8.32 16.54 8.05
CA GLY A 85 6.92 16.47 7.72
C GLY A 85 6.56 17.12 6.39
N LEU A 86 5.32 17.59 6.32
CA LEU A 86 4.70 18.15 5.12
C LEU A 86 4.53 19.66 5.27
N SER A 87 4.97 20.44 4.29
CA SER A 87 4.78 21.90 4.25
C SER A 87 4.04 22.33 2.99
N PHE A 88 3.24 23.39 3.12
CA PHE A 88 2.38 23.94 2.06
C PHE A 88 2.78 25.37 1.72
N GLN A 89 2.63 25.74 0.45
CA GLN A 89 2.90 27.10 0.00
C GLN A 89 1.74 28.08 0.23
N HIS A 90 0.55 27.57 0.57
CA HIS A 90 -0.64 28.38 0.79
C HIS A 90 -1.32 27.98 2.09
N ASP A 91 -1.93 28.97 2.77
CA ASP A 91 -2.76 28.73 3.96
C ASP A 91 -4.05 28.01 3.53
N GLY A 92 -4.66 27.27 4.44
CA GLY A 92 -5.95 26.60 4.21
C GLY A 92 -6.04 25.20 4.79
N SER A 93 -7.18 24.57 4.53
CA SER A 93 -7.47 23.21 5.00
C SER A 93 -7.08 22.20 3.94
N TYR A 94 -6.31 21.22 4.36
CA TYR A 94 -5.81 20.16 3.50
C TYR A 94 -6.23 18.79 4.00
N LEU A 95 -6.64 17.93 3.08
CA LEU A 95 -6.88 16.51 3.33
C LEU A 95 -5.71 15.72 2.71
N VAL A 96 -4.88 15.17 3.57
CA VAL A 96 -3.63 14.50 3.21
C VAL A 96 -3.79 13.00 3.33
N TYR A 97 -3.64 12.28 2.23
CA TYR A 97 -3.52 10.82 2.21
C TYR A 97 -2.05 10.45 2.07
N TYR A 98 -1.53 9.63 2.96
CA TYR A 98 -0.12 9.26 2.99
C TYR A 98 0.08 7.78 3.30
N TYR A 99 1.18 7.23 2.84
CA TYR A 99 1.62 5.89 3.18
C TYR A 99 2.17 5.86 4.60
N SER A 100 1.65 4.95 5.43
CA SER A 100 2.08 4.80 6.82
C SER A 100 2.89 3.54 7.04
N VAL A 101 3.74 3.55 8.05
CA VAL A 101 4.42 2.35 8.51
C VAL A 101 3.40 1.37 9.06
N PHE A 102 3.57 0.08 8.72
CA PHE A 102 2.80 -1.02 9.32
C PHE A 102 3.36 -1.34 10.71
N SER A 103 2.50 -1.36 11.72
CA SER A 103 2.88 -1.64 13.12
C SER A 103 3.27 -3.10 13.38
N GLY A 104 2.95 -4.00 12.46
CA GLY A 104 3.17 -5.44 12.57
C GLY A 104 2.01 -6.22 13.18
N GLU A 105 0.94 -5.53 13.60
CA GLU A 105 -0.24 -6.12 14.20
C GLU A 105 -1.51 -5.69 13.47
N PHE A 106 -2.44 -6.63 13.30
CA PHE A 106 -3.81 -6.40 12.84
C PHE A 106 -4.72 -7.49 13.41
N SER A 107 -5.98 -7.16 13.65
CA SER A 107 -6.97 -8.13 14.14
C SER A 107 -7.46 -9.02 13.00
N GLU A 108 -8.00 -10.19 13.34
CA GLU A 108 -8.52 -11.15 12.34
C GLU A 108 -9.77 -10.62 11.63
N GLU A 109 -10.51 -9.73 12.25
CA GLU A 109 -11.73 -9.11 11.75
C GLU A 109 -11.45 -7.88 10.87
N GLU A 110 -10.24 -7.31 10.99
CA GLU A 110 -9.86 -6.14 10.21
C GLU A 110 -9.40 -6.52 8.81
N SER A 111 -9.53 -5.56 7.88
CA SER A 111 -8.92 -5.69 6.56
C SER A 111 -7.39 -5.73 6.69
N VAL A 112 -6.77 -6.59 5.93
CA VAL A 112 -5.31 -6.65 5.82
C VAL A 112 -4.76 -5.26 5.49
N PRO A 113 -3.79 -4.74 6.26
CA PRO A 113 -3.31 -3.37 6.13
C PRO A 113 -2.33 -3.18 4.95
N VAL A 114 -2.84 -3.35 3.76
CA VAL A 114 -2.10 -3.21 2.49
C VAL A 114 -2.99 -2.50 1.45
N ALA A 115 -2.38 -1.96 0.40
CA ALA A 115 -3.15 -1.45 -0.73
C ALA A 115 -3.86 -2.62 -1.46
N PRO A 116 -5.15 -2.48 -1.82
CA PRO A 116 -5.97 -3.58 -2.35
C PRO A 116 -5.41 -4.27 -3.60
N GLU A 117 -4.58 -3.56 -4.37
CA GLU A 117 -3.92 -4.07 -5.55
C GLU A 117 -2.95 -5.25 -5.24
N TYR A 118 -2.50 -5.37 -4.00
CA TYR A 118 -1.58 -6.43 -3.54
C TYR A 118 -2.28 -7.61 -2.86
N ASP A 119 -3.60 -7.56 -2.68
CA ASP A 119 -4.36 -8.58 -1.95
C ASP A 119 -4.15 -9.99 -2.53
N SER A 120 -4.26 -10.14 -3.86
CA SER A 120 -4.06 -11.45 -4.52
C SER A 120 -2.64 -11.98 -4.39
N GLU A 121 -1.67 -11.08 -4.37
CA GLU A 121 -0.25 -11.46 -4.26
C GLU A 121 0.07 -11.95 -2.85
N LEU A 122 -0.53 -11.36 -1.82
CA LEU A 122 -0.40 -11.87 -0.46
C LEU A 122 -0.99 -13.28 -0.30
N CYS A 123 -2.09 -13.59 -0.98
CA CYS A 123 -2.62 -14.96 -1.01
C CYS A 123 -1.62 -15.95 -1.61
N LYS A 124 -0.93 -15.58 -2.69
CA LYS A 124 0.13 -16.41 -3.28
C LYS A 124 1.31 -16.60 -2.34
N TYR A 125 1.72 -15.54 -1.63
CA TYR A 125 2.79 -15.63 -0.64
C TYR A 125 2.45 -16.59 0.50
N VAL A 126 1.22 -16.52 1.03
CA VAL A 126 0.75 -17.47 2.07
C VAL A 126 0.74 -18.89 1.52
N ALA A 127 0.17 -19.11 0.33
CA ALA A 127 0.13 -20.40 -0.34
C ALA A 127 1.53 -20.99 -0.57
N PHE A 128 2.46 -20.16 -1.09
CA PHE A 128 3.88 -20.50 -1.22
C PHE A 128 4.48 -20.96 0.11
N SER A 129 4.31 -20.16 1.16
CA SER A 129 4.93 -20.42 2.46
C SER A 129 4.44 -21.74 3.07
N VAL A 130 3.13 -22.05 2.95
CA VAL A 130 2.56 -23.30 3.40
C VAL A 130 3.13 -24.51 2.62
N LEU A 131 3.19 -24.42 1.29
CA LEU A 131 3.75 -25.50 0.46
C LEU A 131 5.24 -25.73 0.75
N ARG A 132 5.99 -24.66 0.92
CA ARG A 132 7.44 -24.72 1.19
C ARG A 132 7.74 -25.30 2.56
N ALA A 133 6.89 -25.05 3.56
CA ALA A 133 7.00 -25.65 4.88
C ALA A 133 6.75 -27.16 4.85
N ASP A 134 5.84 -27.63 3.99
CA ASP A 134 5.54 -29.06 3.85
C ASP A 134 6.60 -29.78 3.00
N ASP A 135 6.99 -29.20 1.89
CA ASP A 135 7.96 -29.76 0.95
C ASP A 135 8.88 -28.66 0.39
N PRO A 136 10.13 -28.60 0.84
CA PRO A 136 11.12 -27.61 0.36
C PRO A 136 11.41 -27.70 -1.15
N SER A 137 11.08 -28.79 -1.81
CA SER A 137 11.30 -29.01 -3.25
C SER A 137 10.04 -28.82 -4.11
N ASN A 138 8.97 -28.30 -3.55
CA ASN A 138 7.69 -28.15 -4.21
C ASN A 138 7.74 -27.13 -5.36
N ARG A 139 7.55 -27.60 -6.60
CA ARG A 139 7.62 -26.78 -7.82
C ARG A 139 6.50 -25.72 -7.91
N LEU A 140 5.30 -26.03 -7.37
CA LEU A 140 4.22 -25.05 -7.33
C LEU A 140 4.59 -23.88 -6.41
N ALA A 141 5.29 -24.15 -5.30
CA ALA A 141 5.80 -23.11 -4.43
C ALA A 141 6.79 -22.20 -5.17
N ASP A 142 7.70 -22.77 -5.97
CA ASP A 142 8.64 -21.97 -6.78
C ASP A 142 7.90 -21.04 -7.75
N SER A 143 6.88 -21.55 -8.47
CA SER A 143 6.08 -20.74 -9.37
C SER A 143 5.32 -19.62 -8.66
N LEU A 144 4.71 -19.91 -7.51
CA LEU A 144 3.93 -18.92 -6.74
C LEU A 144 4.81 -17.78 -6.23
N ILE A 145 6.03 -18.06 -5.79
CA ILE A 145 6.94 -17.02 -5.28
C ILE A 145 7.53 -16.17 -6.41
N GLU A 146 7.83 -16.75 -7.56
CA GLU A 146 8.26 -16.01 -8.76
C GLU A 146 7.14 -15.06 -9.22
N GLU A 147 5.91 -15.55 -9.40
CA GLU A 147 4.75 -14.73 -9.74
C GLU A 147 4.50 -13.61 -8.72
N PHE A 148 4.63 -13.90 -7.42
CA PHE A 148 4.50 -12.90 -6.37
C PHE A 148 5.46 -11.73 -6.59
N TYR A 149 6.75 -12.00 -6.80
CA TYR A 149 7.73 -10.93 -6.98
C TYR A 149 7.54 -10.14 -8.26
N GLU A 150 7.24 -10.81 -9.37
CA GLU A 150 7.01 -10.18 -10.68
C GLU A 150 5.78 -9.27 -10.64
N ASN A 151 4.66 -9.78 -10.11
CA ASN A 151 3.43 -9.02 -10.04
C ASN A 151 3.52 -7.86 -9.07
N CYS A 152 4.13 -8.03 -7.90
CA CYS A 152 4.35 -6.94 -6.96
C CYS A 152 5.19 -5.82 -7.56
N ALA A 153 6.22 -6.14 -8.33
CA ALA A 153 7.02 -5.15 -9.03
C ALA A 153 6.21 -4.41 -10.11
N ALA A 154 5.39 -5.12 -10.88
CA ALA A 154 4.52 -4.54 -11.90
C ALA A 154 3.45 -3.61 -11.28
N ILE A 155 2.81 -4.04 -10.19
CA ILE A 155 1.83 -3.24 -9.42
C ILE A 155 2.49 -1.96 -8.92
N HIS A 156 3.65 -2.08 -8.24
CA HIS A 156 4.39 -0.93 -7.75
C HIS A 156 4.71 0.07 -8.86
N HIS A 157 5.24 -0.39 -9.98
CA HIS A 157 5.57 0.46 -11.12
C HIS A 157 4.33 1.19 -11.67
N SER A 158 3.21 0.48 -11.82
CA SER A 158 1.93 1.04 -12.28
C SER A 158 1.41 2.12 -11.34
N LEU A 159 1.39 1.84 -10.02
CA LEU A 159 0.92 2.78 -9.01
C LEU A 159 1.83 4.01 -8.89
N ALA A 160 3.14 3.83 -8.88
CA ALA A 160 4.11 4.92 -8.83
C ALA A 160 4.00 5.84 -10.07
N LYS A 161 3.74 5.27 -11.25
CA LYS A 161 3.51 6.05 -12.48
C LYS A 161 2.23 6.89 -12.38
N ARG A 162 1.12 6.33 -11.88
CA ARG A 162 -0.16 7.05 -11.68
C ARG A 162 -0.03 8.23 -10.72
N GLN A 163 0.85 8.14 -9.73
CA GLN A 163 1.05 9.21 -8.74
C GLN A 163 1.83 10.39 -9.32
N ARG A 164 2.79 10.14 -10.21
CA ARG A 164 3.65 11.16 -10.81
C ARG A 164 2.99 11.95 -11.94
N THR A 165 1.88 11.49 -12.51
CA THR A 165 1.16 12.20 -13.57
C THR A 165 0.42 13.40 -12.98
N LYS A 166 0.99 14.59 -13.12
CA LYS A 166 0.26 15.85 -12.92
C LYS A 166 -0.85 15.92 -13.98
N PRO A 167 -2.08 16.30 -13.62
CA PRO A 167 -3.10 16.55 -14.62
C PRO A 167 -2.58 17.63 -15.58
N VAL A 168 -2.59 17.33 -16.87
CA VAL A 168 -2.28 18.32 -17.90
C VAL A 168 -3.34 19.42 -17.79
N PRO A 169 -2.99 20.69 -17.58
CA PRO A 169 -3.97 21.76 -17.52
C PRO A 169 -4.70 21.80 -18.86
N ILE A 170 -6.00 21.56 -18.84
CA ILE A 170 -6.86 21.72 -20.04
C ILE A 170 -6.84 23.21 -20.33
N ARG A 171 -6.09 23.63 -21.35
CA ARG A 171 -6.18 25.01 -21.87
C ARG A 171 -7.61 25.20 -22.34
N LYS A 172 -8.36 26.04 -21.64
CA LYS A 172 -9.68 26.49 -22.16
C LYS A 172 -9.43 27.12 -23.51
N PRO A 173 -10.19 26.70 -24.56
CA PRO A 173 -10.07 27.37 -25.86
C PRO A 173 -10.36 28.84 -25.66
N GLN A 174 -9.43 29.70 -26.02
CA GLN A 174 -9.69 31.12 -26.12
C GLN A 174 -10.51 31.33 -27.35
N TRP A 175 -11.82 31.44 -27.17
CA TRP A 175 -12.69 31.95 -28.19
C TRP A 175 -12.42 33.45 -28.34
N ARG A 176 -11.89 33.87 -29.49
CA ARG A 176 -11.87 35.26 -29.94
C ARG A 176 -13.20 35.57 -30.62
#